data_7a3d5d2779272ad1994f71dfc522c926
#
_entry.id   7a3d5d2779272ad1994f71dfc522c926
#
_cell.length_a   1.000
_cell.length_b   1.000
_cell.length_c   1.000
_cell.angle_alpha   90.00
_cell.angle_beta   90.00
_cell.angle_gamma   90.00
#
_symmetry.space_group_name_H-M   'P 1'
#
loop_
_entity.id
_entity.type
_entity.pdbx_description
1 polymer ?
#
loop_
_entity_poly.entity_id
_entity_poly.type
_entity_poly.pdbx_seq_one_letter_code
_entity_poly.pdbx_strand_id
1 'polypeptide(L)'
;LNTNIEYTQDIVSTLANNCNQIFKRIMEITGMRASRLAIAPTLEYKGDTTLFKNFVNKIYAKNTFKESKVDNCDFSQVFRVDEEINGKQFIVNYLSKFYVATPIVVVNGINTIQEVNMVDFDINTFVNPEYSFDTNATSDFFQKGAGFCSEFLLWYIGE
;
A
#
# COMPACT_ATOMS: atom_id res chain seq x y z
N LEU A 1 12.50 4.96 -16.31
CA LEU A 1 11.62 5.33 -15.18
C LEU A 1 10.30 4.54 -15.21
N ASN A 2 9.68 4.32 -16.40
CA ASN A 2 8.40 3.61 -16.51
C ASN A 2 8.48 2.11 -16.12
N THR A 3 9.58 1.44 -16.38
CA THR A 3 9.73 0.00 -16.13
C THR A 3 9.61 -0.41 -14.66
N ASN A 4 10.05 0.42 -13.73
CA ASN A 4 9.96 0.11 -12.29
C ASN A 4 8.54 0.26 -11.75
N ILE A 5 7.75 1.17 -12.30
CA ILE A 5 6.35 1.39 -11.91
C ILE A 5 5.48 0.24 -12.40
N GLU A 6 5.60 -0.13 -13.68
CA GLU A 6 4.89 -1.27 -14.27
C GLU A 6 5.18 -2.56 -13.51
N TYR A 7 6.45 -2.82 -13.18
CA TYR A 7 6.86 -3.98 -12.40
C TYR A 7 6.21 -3.99 -11.00
N THR A 8 6.10 -2.84 -10.34
CA THR A 8 5.49 -2.73 -9.02
C THR A 8 3.97 -2.95 -9.09
N GLN A 9 3.31 -2.45 -10.13
CA GLN A 9 1.88 -2.69 -10.36
C GLN A 9 1.58 -4.16 -10.58
N ASP A 10 2.41 -4.85 -11.36
CA ASP A 10 2.29 -6.29 -11.60
C ASP A 10 2.46 -7.09 -10.31
N ILE A 11 3.39 -6.70 -9.43
CA ILE A 11 3.59 -7.35 -8.13
C ILE A 11 2.34 -7.21 -7.26
N VAL A 12 1.80 -6.01 -7.11
CA VAL A 12 0.62 -5.75 -6.27
C VAL A 12 -0.59 -6.49 -6.83
N SER A 13 -0.80 -6.47 -8.14
CA SER A 13 -1.89 -7.20 -8.80
C SER A 13 -1.74 -8.71 -8.63
N THR A 14 -0.53 -9.23 -8.74
CA THR A 14 -0.22 -10.65 -8.52
C THR A 14 -0.50 -11.05 -7.07
N LEU A 15 -0.09 -10.22 -6.09
CA LEU A 15 -0.37 -10.45 -4.68
C LEU A 15 -1.89 -10.49 -4.42
N ALA A 16 -2.64 -9.52 -4.94
CA ALA A 16 -4.09 -9.46 -4.81
C ALA A 16 -4.77 -10.71 -5.39
N ASN A 17 -4.35 -11.16 -6.56
CA ASN A 17 -4.85 -12.38 -7.19
C ASN A 17 -4.55 -13.63 -6.36
N ASN A 18 -3.34 -13.77 -5.84
CA ASN A 18 -2.95 -14.89 -5.00
C ASN A 18 -3.76 -14.91 -3.69
N CYS A 19 -3.90 -13.76 -3.02
CA CYS A 19 -4.74 -13.64 -1.84
C CYS A 19 -6.19 -14.04 -2.14
N ASN A 20 -6.75 -13.57 -3.26
CA ASN A 20 -8.10 -13.92 -3.66
C ASN A 20 -8.27 -15.44 -3.86
N GLN A 21 -7.32 -16.11 -4.52
CA GLN A 21 -7.36 -17.56 -4.72
C GLN A 21 -7.31 -18.31 -3.38
N ILE A 22 -6.48 -17.89 -2.46
CA ILE A 22 -6.37 -18.49 -1.12
C ILE A 22 -7.70 -18.33 -0.36
N PHE A 23 -8.26 -17.11 -0.32
CA PHE A 23 -9.54 -16.85 0.33
C PHE A 23 -10.68 -17.66 -0.28
N LYS A 24 -10.76 -17.68 -1.60
CA LYS A 24 -11.74 -18.50 -2.32
C LYS A 24 -11.66 -19.97 -1.89
N ARG A 25 -10.45 -20.52 -1.85
CA ARG A 25 -10.24 -21.92 -1.45
C ARG A 25 -10.63 -22.18 0.00
N ILE A 26 -10.32 -21.27 0.91
CA ILE A 26 -10.74 -21.36 2.31
C ILE A 26 -12.27 -21.37 2.42
N MET A 27 -12.95 -20.44 1.76
CA MET A 27 -14.42 -20.35 1.78
C MET A 27 -15.08 -21.60 1.19
N GLU A 28 -14.54 -22.15 0.09
CA GLU A 28 -15.04 -23.40 -0.52
C GLU A 28 -14.94 -24.60 0.43
N ILE A 29 -13.81 -24.71 1.15
CA ILE A 29 -13.57 -25.86 2.07
C ILE A 29 -14.39 -25.72 3.35
N THR A 30 -14.48 -24.50 3.89
CA THR A 30 -15.05 -24.28 5.22
C THR A 30 -16.54 -23.90 5.19
N GLY A 31 -17.06 -23.45 4.05
CA GLY A 31 -18.38 -22.84 3.94
C GLY A 31 -18.51 -21.50 4.69
N MET A 32 -17.43 -20.98 5.25
CA MET A 32 -17.42 -19.73 6.02
C MET A 32 -17.38 -18.52 5.09
N ARG A 33 -17.89 -17.40 5.58
CA ARG A 33 -17.76 -16.09 4.93
C ARG A 33 -16.88 -15.20 5.77
N ALA A 34 -16.15 -14.31 5.11
CA ALA A 34 -15.36 -13.31 5.81
C ALA A 34 -16.27 -12.19 6.34
N SER A 35 -16.05 -11.75 7.56
CA SER A 35 -16.72 -10.58 8.15
C SER A 35 -15.86 -9.31 8.02
N ARG A 36 -14.59 -9.46 7.67
CA ARG A 36 -13.64 -8.38 7.40
C ARG A 36 -12.66 -8.81 6.32
N LEU A 37 -12.34 -7.87 5.44
CA LEU A 37 -11.29 -8.03 4.44
C LEU A 37 -10.18 -7.02 4.71
N ALA A 38 -8.94 -7.44 4.50
CA ALA A 38 -7.77 -6.56 4.58
C ALA A 38 -6.67 -7.03 3.61
N ILE A 39 -5.96 -6.07 3.05
CA ILE A 39 -4.71 -6.28 2.32
C ILE A 39 -3.70 -5.23 2.80
N ALA A 40 -2.52 -5.67 3.22
CA ALA A 40 -1.50 -4.80 3.81
C ALA A 40 -0.12 -5.07 3.18
N PRO A 41 0.09 -4.71 1.91
CA PRO A 41 1.39 -4.86 1.28
C PRO A 41 2.38 -3.80 1.79
N THR A 42 3.63 -4.22 1.98
CA THR A 42 4.78 -3.34 2.14
C THR A 42 5.63 -3.42 0.89
N LEU A 43 5.92 -2.28 0.29
CA LEU A 43 6.73 -2.17 -0.91
C LEU A 43 8.06 -1.51 -0.57
N GLU A 44 9.14 -2.13 -1.03
CA GLU A 44 10.49 -1.60 -0.94
C GLU A 44 10.91 -1.08 -2.31
N TYR A 45 11.26 0.19 -2.38
CA TYR A 45 11.79 0.81 -3.58
C TYR A 45 13.29 1.04 -3.44
N LYS A 46 14.07 0.25 -4.17
CA LYS A 46 15.54 0.35 -4.24
C LYS A 46 15.98 1.37 -5.28
N GLY A 47 15.53 2.58 -5.12
CA GLY A 47 15.84 3.66 -6.03
C GLY A 47 16.53 4.84 -5.32
N ASP A 48 16.68 5.92 -6.07
CA ASP A 48 17.23 7.16 -5.52
C ASP A 48 16.30 7.72 -4.44
N THR A 49 16.82 7.89 -3.22
CA THR A 49 16.09 8.50 -2.10
C THR A 49 15.73 9.97 -2.35
N THR A 50 16.24 10.57 -3.43
CA THR A 50 15.82 11.91 -3.85
C THR A 50 14.33 12.00 -4.17
N LEU A 51 13.68 10.90 -4.60
CA LEU A 51 12.23 10.88 -4.81
C LEU A 51 11.48 11.22 -3.52
N PHE A 52 11.89 10.64 -2.40
CA PHE A 52 11.32 10.97 -1.10
C PHE A 52 11.53 12.44 -0.73
N LYS A 53 12.75 12.90 -0.88
CA LYS A 53 13.10 14.31 -0.60
C LYS A 53 12.27 15.27 -1.45
N ASN A 54 12.04 14.92 -2.71
CA ASN A 54 11.21 15.72 -3.61
C ASN A 54 9.71 15.68 -3.21
N PHE A 55 9.22 14.53 -2.83
CA PHE A 55 7.84 14.38 -2.34
C PHE A 55 7.61 15.17 -1.06
N VAL A 56 8.51 15.02 -0.08
CA VAL A 56 8.48 15.79 1.17
C VAL A 56 8.55 17.29 0.88
N ASN A 57 9.39 17.70 -0.03
CA ASN A 57 9.49 19.11 -0.44
C ASN A 57 8.20 19.60 -1.12
N LYS A 58 7.53 18.78 -1.94
CA LYS A 58 6.23 19.14 -2.54
C LYS A 58 5.14 19.35 -1.46
N ILE A 59 5.08 18.46 -0.46
CA ILE A 59 4.09 18.55 0.62
C ILE A 59 4.41 19.68 1.58
N TYR A 60 5.69 19.88 1.93
CA TYR A 60 6.12 20.83 2.92
C TYR A 60 6.68 22.13 2.32
N ALA A 61 6.61 22.33 1.00
CA ALA A 61 7.13 23.51 0.30
C ALA A 61 6.58 24.86 0.80
N LYS A 62 5.49 24.84 1.56
CA LYS A 62 4.89 26.02 2.21
C LYS A 62 5.25 26.15 3.69
N ASN A 63 6.09 25.27 4.22
CA ASN A 63 6.43 25.30 5.62
C ASN A 63 7.52 26.32 5.94
N THR A 64 7.29 27.04 7.02
CA THR A 64 8.00 28.19 7.53
C THR A 64 9.36 27.90 8.19
N PHE A 65 9.80 26.66 8.22
CA PHE A 65 11.13 26.30 8.71
C PHE A 65 12.16 26.52 7.60
N LYS A 66 12.50 27.76 7.41
CA LYS A 66 13.19 28.31 6.24
C LYS A 66 14.58 27.74 5.91
N GLU A 67 15.19 26.92 6.71
CA GLU A 67 16.57 26.45 6.48
C GLU A 67 16.83 25.02 6.97
N SER A 68 15.81 24.29 7.45
CA SER A 68 15.99 22.93 7.88
C SER A 68 15.86 21.96 6.70
N LYS A 69 16.88 21.17 6.48
CA LYS A 69 16.76 19.96 5.64
C LYS A 69 15.92 18.96 6.40
N VAL A 70 14.89 18.43 5.76
CA VAL A 70 14.16 17.29 6.30
C VAL A 70 15.02 16.05 6.10
N ASP A 71 15.67 15.59 7.14
CA ASP A 71 16.53 14.41 7.09
C ASP A 71 15.74 13.12 7.18
N ASN A 72 14.64 13.13 7.90
CA ASN A 72 13.72 11.99 8.04
C ASN A 72 12.30 12.49 8.20
N CYS A 73 11.38 11.87 7.49
CA CYS A 73 9.97 12.22 7.55
C CYS A 73 9.14 10.96 7.30
N ASP A 74 8.21 10.70 8.20
CA ASP A 74 7.14 9.74 7.99
C ASP A 74 5.91 10.50 7.50
N PHE A 75 5.41 10.13 6.31
CA PHE A 75 4.15 10.64 5.82
C PHE A 75 3.11 9.52 5.91
N SER A 76 2.03 9.78 6.62
CA SER A 76 0.93 8.82 6.74
C SER A 76 -0.40 9.53 6.49
N GLN A 77 -1.26 8.87 5.75
CA GLN A 77 -2.62 9.35 5.50
C GLN A 77 -3.61 8.19 5.59
N VAL A 78 -4.81 8.51 6.03
CA VAL A 78 -5.93 7.57 6.11
C VAL A 78 -7.14 8.21 5.45
N PHE A 79 -7.70 7.52 4.46
CA PHE A 79 -8.98 7.86 3.87
C PHE A 79 -10.01 6.82 4.31
N ARG A 80 -11.19 7.28 4.64
CA ARG A 80 -12.36 6.43 4.88
C ARG A 80 -13.40 6.75 3.83
N VAL A 81 -13.77 5.75 3.07
CA VAL A 81 -14.61 5.91 1.89
C VAL A 81 -15.75 4.88 1.91
N ASP A 82 -16.92 5.30 1.47
CA ASP A 82 -18.00 4.38 1.16
C ASP A 82 -17.73 3.76 -0.21
N GLU A 83 -17.39 2.47 -0.21
CA GLU A 83 -17.05 1.71 -1.41
C GLU A 83 -18.18 0.76 -1.79
N GLU A 84 -18.52 0.73 -3.07
CA GLU A 84 -19.37 -0.31 -3.60
C GLU A 84 -18.53 -1.55 -3.91
N ILE A 85 -18.78 -2.64 -3.20
CA ILE A 85 -18.10 -3.94 -3.40
C ILE A 85 -19.17 -4.95 -3.79
N ASN A 86 -19.08 -5.49 -4.99
CA ASN A 86 -20.04 -6.45 -5.55
C ASN A 86 -21.51 -6.00 -5.36
N GLY A 87 -21.79 -4.73 -5.70
CA GLY A 87 -23.15 -4.15 -5.65
C GLY A 87 -23.65 -3.79 -4.25
N LYS A 88 -22.81 -3.82 -3.22
CA LYS A 88 -23.16 -3.43 -1.85
C LYS A 88 -22.20 -2.37 -1.33
N GLN A 89 -22.70 -1.45 -0.51
CA GLN A 89 -21.92 -0.39 0.10
C GLN A 89 -21.22 -0.89 1.37
N PHE A 90 -19.93 -0.59 1.47
CA PHE A 90 -19.09 -0.89 2.62
C PHE A 90 -18.20 0.30 2.94
N ILE A 91 -17.89 0.49 4.22
CA ILE A 91 -16.89 1.47 4.62
C ILE A 91 -15.52 0.81 4.53
N VAL A 92 -14.61 1.40 3.74
CA VAL A 92 -13.24 0.96 3.55
C VAL A 92 -12.28 2.03 4.03
N ASN A 93 -11.29 1.62 4.80
CA ASN A 93 -10.16 2.46 5.17
C ASN A 93 -9.01 2.17 4.20
N TYR A 94 -8.43 3.23 3.66
CA TYR A 94 -7.23 3.23 2.84
C TYR A 94 -6.15 3.96 3.62
N LEU A 95 -5.21 3.25 4.16
CA LEU A 95 -4.03 3.81 4.81
C LEU A 95 -2.83 3.63 3.89
N SER A 96 -2.07 4.69 3.74
CA SER A 96 -0.73 4.64 3.14
C SER A 96 0.26 5.32 4.06
N LYS A 97 1.39 4.69 4.30
CA LYS A 97 2.52 5.24 5.04
C LYS A 97 3.77 5.19 4.17
N PHE A 98 4.42 6.31 4.07
CA PHE A 98 5.64 6.47 3.33
C PHE A 98 6.77 6.90 4.26
N TYR A 99 7.92 6.23 4.18
CA TYR A 99 9.07 6.52 5.03
C TYR A 99 10.38 6.03 4.41
N VAL A 100 11.51 6.54 4.88
CA VAL A 100 12.83 5.99 4.57
C VAL A 100 13.26 5.07 5.69
N ALA A 101 13.54 3.81 5.35
CA ALA A 101 14.17 2.86 6.26
C ALA A 101 15.68 2.83 6.03
N THR A 102 16.43 2.56 7.09
CA THR A 102 17.89 2.43 7.06
C THR A 102 18.34 1.05 7.55
N PRO A 103 17.97 -0.02 6.83
CA PRO A 103 18.37 -1.37 7.23
C PRO A 103 19.89 -1.54 7.19
N ILE A 104 20.40 -2.34 8.11
CA ILE A 104 21.77 -2.82 8.05
C ILE A 104 21.78 -4.08 7.16
N VAL A 105 22.47 -4.00 6.04
CA VAL A 105 22.64 -5.12 5.12
C VAL A 105 24.09 -5.62 5.15
N VAL A 106 24.29 -6.92 4.99
CA VAL A 106 25.62 -7.50 4.90
C VAL A 106 26.02 -7.59 3.44
N VAL A 107 27.00 -6.80 3.02
CA VAL A 107 27.55 -6.82 1.67
C VAL A 107 29.02 -7.30 1.76
N ASN A 108 29.31 -8.44 1.15
CA ASN A 108 30.64 -9.06 1.20
C ASN A 108 31.20 -9.24 2.63
N GLY A 109 30.33 -9.60 3.59
CA GLY A 109 30.71 -9.78 4.99
C GLY A 109 30.86 -8.47 5.79
N ILE A 110 30.57 -7.34 5.22
CA ILE A 110 30.66 -6.01 5.87
C ILE A 110 29.23 -5.49 6.12
N ASN A 111 28.96 -5.06 7.34
CA ASN A 111 27.72 -4.38 7.69
C ASN A 111 27.68 -3.00 7.02
N THR A 112 26.71 -2.78 6.19
CA THR A 112 26.51 -1.51 5.46
C THR A 112 25.12 -1.00 5.76
N ILE A 113 24.98 0.30 6.05
CA ILE A 113 23.69 0.96 6.16
C ILE A 113 23.24 1.33 4.75
N GLN A 114 22.04 0.94 4.39
CA GLN A 114 21.45 1.28 3.11
C GLN A 114 20.13 2.05 3.36
N GLU A 115 19.97 3.21 2.72
CA GLU A 115 18.69 3.91 2.71
C GLU A 115 17.79 3.29 1.64
N VAL A 116 16.55 2.96 2.04
CA VAL A 116 15.53 2.43 1.14
C VAL A 116 14.21 3.16 1.37
N ASN A 117 13.50 3.44 0.29
CA ASN A 117 12.16 4.00 0.37
C ASN A 117 11.16 2.87 0.62
N MET A 118 10.32 3.05 1.62
CA MET A 118 9.29 2.10 2.02
C MET A 118 7.91 2.72 1.86
N VAL A 119 6.98 1.93 1.35
CA VAL A 119 5.56 2.30 1.31
C VAL A 119 4.77 1.16 1.91
N ASP A 120 4.13 1.42 3.03
CA ASP A 120 3.18 0.52 3.65
C ASP A 120 1.77 0.93 3.25
N PHE A 121 0.97 -0.05 2.88
CA PHE A 121 -0.47 0.11 2.73
C PHE A 121 -1.20 -0.76 3.75
N ASP A 122 -2.33 -0.27 4.24
CA ASP A 122 -3.30 -1.06 4.99
C ASP A 122 -4.69 -0.68 4.48
N ILE A 123 -5.23 -1.51 3.62
CA ILE A 123 -6.56 -1.34 3.03
C ILE A 123 -7.46 -2.36 3.68
N ASN A 124 -8.46 -1.89 4.41
CA ASN A 124 -9.32 -2.79 5.15
C ASN A 124 -10.76 -2.29 5.22
N THR A 125 -11.70 -3.24 5.25
CA THR A 125 -13.10 -2.92 5.53
C THR A 125 -13.25 -2.57 7.00
N PHE A 126 -14.14 -1.60 7.28
CA PHE A 126 -14.49 -1.25 8.65
C PHE A 126 -15.07 -2.47 9.38
N VAL A 127 -14.82 -2.56 10.68
CA VAL A 127 -15.37 -3.66 11.48
C VAL A 127 -16.87 -3.45 11.68
N ASN A 128 -17.68 -4.30 11.05
CA ASN A 128 -19.12 -4.31 11.21
C ASN A 128 -19.61 -5.76 11.27
N PRO A 129 -20.29 -6.17 12.35
CA PRO A 129 -20.78 -7.55 12.51
C PRO A 129 -21.81 -7.97 11.44
N GLU A 130 -22.44 -7.02 10.76
CA GLU A 130 -23.38 -7.27 9.67
C GLU A 130 -22.69 -7.55 8.33
N TYR A 131 -21.39 -7.29 8.23
CA TYR A 131 -20.65 -7.54 7.00
C TYR A 131 -20.43 -9.04 6.79
N SER A 132 -20.70 -9.45 5.57
CA SER A 132 -20.53 -10.83 5.12
C SER A 132 -20.07 -10.83 3.66
N PHE A 133 -18.82 -11.19 3.44
CA PHE A 133 -18.20 -11.20 2.14
C PHE A 133 -18.17 -12.61 1.56
N ASP A 134 -18.68 -12.75 0.35
CA ASP A 134 -18.54 -13.95 -0.48
C ASP A 134 -17.28 -13.86 -1.36
N THR A 135 -17.06 -14.86 -2.18
CA THR A 135 -15.89 -14.95 -3.08
C THR A 135 -15.85 -13.82 -4.11
N ASN A 136 -17.00 -13.33 -4.58
CA ASN A 136 -17.07 -12.25 -5.56
C ASN A 136 -16.73 -10.91 -4.90
N ALA A 137 -17.32 -10.64 -3.72
CA ALA A 137 -17.01 -9.44 -2.95
C ALA A 137 -15.52 -9.41 -2.52
N THR A 138 -14.96 -10.57 -2.17
CA THR A 138 -13.54 -10.69 -1.85
C THR A 138 -12.66 -10.36 -3.06
N SER A 139 -13.01 -10.86 -4.24
CA SER A 139 -12.29 -10.58 -5.47
C SER A 139 -12.32 -9.09 -5.83
N ASP A 140 -13.49 -8.47 -5.78
CA ASP A 140 -13.67 -7.05 -6.07
C ASP A 140 -12.87 -6.17 -5.08
N PHE A 141 -12.91 -6.50 -3.78
CA PHE A 141 -12.12 -5.81 -2.77
C PHE A 141 -10.61 -5.86 -3.04
N PHE A 142 -10.06 -7.03 -3.34
CA PHE A 142 -8.63 -7.17 -3.60
C PHE A 142 -8.22 -6.44 -4.88
N GLN A 143 -9.05 -6.43 -5.92
CA GLN A 143 -8.77 -5.68 -7.14
C GLN A 143 -8.76 -4.17 -6.88
N LYS A 144 -9.73 -3.65 -6.13
CA LYS A 144 -9.79 -2.22 -5.75
C LYS A 144 -8.60 -1.83 -4.88
N GLY A 145 -8.22 -2.68 -3.92
CA GLY A 145 -7.04 -2.44 -3.10
C GLY A 145 -5.76 -2.38 -3.92
N ALA A 146 -5.58 -3.28 -4.89
CA ALA A 146 -4.44 -3.24 -5.81
C ALA A 146 -4.45 -1.97 -6.67
N GLY A 147 -5.62 -1.57 -7.18
CA GLY A 147 -5.81 -0.32 -7.92
C GLY A 147 -5.37 0.90 -7.11
N PHE A 148 -5.84 1.00 -5.86
CA PHE A 148 -5.43 2.09 -4.96
C PHE A 148 -3.91 2.13 -4.74
N CYS A 149 -3.28 0.99 -4.46
CA CYS A 149 -1.82 0.95 -4.29
C CYS A 149 -1.10 1.46 -5.55
N SER A 150 -1.56 1.05 -6.72
CA SER A 150 -0.99 1.46 -8.01
C SER A 150 -1.17 2.95 -8.28
N GLU A 151 -2.37 3.48 -8.07
CA GLU A 151 -2.66 4.91 -8.23
C GLU A 151 -1.86 5.77 -7.25
N PHE A 152 -1.76 5.33 -5.99
CA PHE A 152 -0.96 6.03 -4.99
C PHE A 152 0.51 6.07 -5.37
N LEU A 153 1.07 4.96 -5.85
CA LEU A 153 2.46 4.92 -6.30
C LEU A 153 2.70 5.81 -7.52
N LEU A 154 1.77 5.84 -8.47
CA LEU A 154 1.84 6.75 -9.61
C LEU A 154 1.81 8.22 -9.16
N TRP A 155 0.92 8.56 -8.25
CA TRP A 155 0.84 9.91 -7.69
C TRP A 155 2.11 10.27 -6.91
N TYR A 156 2.68 9.30 -6.18
CA TYR A 156 3.86 9.48 -5.36
C TYR A 156 5.14 9.62 -6.20
N ILE A 157 5.31 8.74 -7.21
CA ILE A 157 6.48 8.69 -8.08
C ILE A 157 6.26 9.61 -9.31
N GLY A 158 5.01 9.92 -9.62
CA GLY A 158 4.60 10.68 -10.78
C GLY A 158 5.14 12.13 -10.76
N GLU A 159 5.60 12.56 -11.90
CA GLU A 159 6.10 13.89 -12.20
C GLU A 159 5.02 14.97 -12.05
#